data_aaa8f4f8be8772a75d2707c1db640beb
#
_entry.id   aaa8f4f8be8772a75d2707c1db640beb
#
_cell.length_a   1.000
_cell.length_b   1.000
_cell.length_c   1.000
_cell.angle_alpha   90.00
_cell.angle_beta   90.00
_cell.angle_gamma   90.00
#
_symmetry.space_group_name_H-M   'P 1'
#
loop_
_entity.id
_entity.type
_entity.pdbx_description
1 polymer ?
#
loop_
_entity_poly.entity_id
_entity_poly.type
_entity_poly.pdbx_seq_one_letter_code
_entity_poly.pdbx_strand_id
1 'polypeptide(L)'
;MTYITKTAIEVINFVKSKGIEVRFSTEDSFRSDLVDLLSIYQTVDKIGVNRVGIADTVGCANPRQVFELVRTLRGVVSCDIEIHLHNDTGMAIANAYCALEAGATHIDTSVLGIGERVGITPLGGLVACLYAADPEYVKSKYNLPMLREIENLVAEAVEVNVPFMNPVT
;
A
#
# COMPACT_ATOMS: atom_id res chain seq x y z
N MET A 1 23.87 -15.71 -0.63
CA MET A 1 22.85 -14.95 -1.42
C MET A 1 21.88 -15.96 -2.00
N THR A 2 20.59 -15.83 -1.71
CA THR A 2 19.56 -16.74 -2.20
C THR A 2 19.35 -16.58 -3.71
N TYR A 3 18.74 -17.59 -4.36
CA TYR A 3 18.37 -17.51 -5.78
C TYR A 3 17.48 -16.29 -6.05
N ILE A 4 16.49 -16.04 -5.17
CA ILE A 4 15.56 -14.91 -5.27
C ILE A 4 16.32 -13.58 -5.27
N THR A 5 17.23 -13.38 -4.34
CA THR A 5 18.03 -12.15 -4.24
C THR A 5 18.86 -11.90 -5.49
N LYS A 6 19.51 -12.96 -6.00
CA LYS A 6 20.31 -12.88 -7.23
C LYS A 6 19.47 -12.46 -8.42
N THR A 7 18.34 -13.14 -8.63
CA THR A 7 17.42 -12.85 -9.73
C THR A 7 16.83 -11.45 -9.62
N ALA A 8 16.44 -11.01 -8.42
CA ALA A 8 15.95 -9.65 -8.19
C ALA A 8 16.99 -8.60 -8.62
N ILE A 9 18.26 -8.76 -8.22
CA ILE A 9 19.35 -7.85 -8.62
C ILE A 9 19.51 -7.80 -10.15
N GLU A 10 19.50 -8.94 -10.80
CA GLU A 10 19.65 -9.02 -12.28
C GLU A 10 18.51 -8.29 -12.99
N VAL A 11 17.25 -8.57 -12.59
CA VAL A 11 16.06 -7.96 -13.19
C VAL A 11 16.01 -6.45 -12.91
N ILE A 12 16.25 -6.03 -11.67
CA ILE A 12 16.25 -4.60 -11.31
C ILE A 12 17.29 -3.83 -12.12
N ASN A 13 18.52 -4.34 -12.20
CA ASN A 13 19.58 -3.70 -12.97
C ASN A 13 19.24 -3.63 -14.48
N PHE A 14 18.62 -4.68 -15.02
CA PHE A 14 18.15 -4.67 -16.41
C PHE A 14 17.11 -3.59 -16.64
N VAL A 15 16.08 -3.49 -15.81
CA VAL A 15 15.01 -2.48 -15.94
C VAL A 15 15.58 -1.07 -15.80
N LYS A 16 16.43 -0.83 -14.79
CA LYS A 16 17.12 0.46 -14.60
C LYS A 16 17.97 0.85 -15.80
N SER A 17 18.63 -0.11 -16.46
CA SER A 17 19.43 0.15 -17.66
C SER A 17 18.60 0.69 -18.85
N LYS A 18 17.26 0.57 -18.78
CA LYS A 18 16.32 1.13 -19.76
C LYS A 18 15.79 2.51 -19.37
N GLY A 19 16.28 3.10 -18.28
CA GLY A 19 15.79 4.40 -17.78
C GLY A 19 14.41 4.35 -17.15
N ILE A 20 13.96 3.16 -16.71
CA ILE A 20 12.63 2.95 -16.11
C ILE A 20 12.78 2.92 -14.59
N GLU A 21 11.87 3.60 -13.89
CA GLU A 21 11.75 3.51 -12.44
C GLU A 21 11.36 2.09 -12.00
N VAL A 22 11.92 1.65 -10.88
CA VAL A 22 11.72 0.29 -10.39
C VAL A 22 11.08 0.31 -9.01
N ARG A 23 9.95 -0.38 -8.90
CA ARG A 23 9.34 -0.81 -7.64
C ARG A 23 9.64 -2.29 -7.45
N PHE A 24 10.17 -2.66 -6.28
CA PHE A 24 10.33 -4.06 -5.87
C PHE A 24 9.34 -4.36 -4.75
N SER A 25 8.54 -5.41 -4.88
CA SER A 25 7.60 -5.82 -3.84
C SER A 25 7.71 -7.31 -3.54
N THR A 26 7.32 -7.67 -2.32
CA THR A 26 7.17 -9.06 -1.90
C THR A 26 5.69 -9.36 -1.65
N GLU A 27 5.30 -10.59 -1.93
CA GLU A 27 4.01 -11.14 -1.54
C GLU A 27 4.07 -11.69 -0.11
N ASP A 28 2.90 -11.74 0.54
CA ASP A 28 2.71 -12.37 1.86
C ASP A 28 3.73 -11.92 2.93
N SER A 29 4.00 -10.62 2.96
CA SER A 29 5.07 -10.04 3.77
C SER A 29 4.84 -10.25 5.27
N PHE A 30 3.58 -10.26 5.71
CA PHE A 30 3.22 -10.37 7.13
C PHE A 30 3.34 -11.78 7.71
N ARG A 31 3.47 -12.81 6.85
CA ARG A 31 3.71 -14.20 7.25
C ARG A 31 5.09 -14.72 6.83
N SER A 32 5.90 -13.87 6.21
CA SER A 32 7.28 -14.17 5.84
C SER A 32 8.23 -14.03 7.03
N ASP A 33 9.39 -14.69 6.94
CA ASP A 33 10.46 -14.49 7.92
C ASP A 33 10.97 -13.03 7.85
N LEU A 34 10.99 -12.35 9.00
CA LEU A 34 11.34 -10.95 9.08
C LEU A 34 12.79 -10.67 8.67
N VAL A 35 13.72 -11.55 9.03
CA VAL A 35 15.16 -11.37 8.74
C VAL A 35 15.37 -11.48 7.24
N ASP A 36 14.78 -12.48 6.60
CA ASP A 36 14.87 -12.67 5.15
C ASP A 36 14.23 -11.49 4.41
N LEU A 37 13.07 -11.04 4.87
CA LEU A 37 12.35 -9.90 4.31
C LEU A 37 13.18 -8.60 4.37
N LEU A 38 13.71 -8.27 5.53
CA LEU A 38 14.55 -7.07 5.69
C LEU A 38 15.85 -7.16 4.89
N SER A 39 16.47 -8.35 4.81
CA SER A 39 17.68 -8.59 4.04
C SER A 39 17.49 -8.32 2.55
N ILE A 40 16.39 -8.81 1.97
CA ILE A 40 16.12 -8.57 0.54
C ILE A 40 15.80 -7.09 0.29
N TYR A 41 14.99 -6.44 1.13
CA TYR A 41 14.68 -5.02 0.97
C TYR A 41 15.91 -4.12 1.10
N GLN A 42 16.77 -4.39 2.07
CA GLN A 42 18.04 -3.65 2.20
C GLN A 42 18.93 -3.86 0.96
N THR A 43 18.92 -5.05 0.39
CA THR A 43 19.71 -5.34 -0.82
C THR A 43 19.20 -4.57 -2.02
N VAL A 44 17.87 -4.56 -2.25
CA VAL A 44 17.30 -3.85 -3.40
C VAL A 44 17.35 -2.32 -3.23
N ASP A 45 17.23 -1.81 -2.00
CA ASP A 45 17.46 -0.40 -1.70
C ASP A 45 18.89 0.04 -2.07
N LYS A 46 19.89 -0.74 -1.68
CA LYS A 46 21.31 -0.46 -2.00
C LYS A 46 21.60 -0.42 -3.50
N ILE A 47 20.90 -1.17 -4.32
CA ILE A 47 21.02 -1.10 -5.79
C ILE A 47 20.15 -0.01 -6.41
N GLY A 48 19.44 0.73 -5.59
CA GLY A 48 18.74 1.97 -5.94
C GLY A 48 17.41 1.76 -6.63
N VAL A 49 16.52 0.92 -6.07
CA VAL A 49 15.12 0.93 -6.45
C VAL A 49 14.46 2.24 -5.99
N ASN A 50 13.47 2.70 -6.73
CA ASN A 50 12.73 3.92 -6.40
C ASN A 50 11.79 3.69 -5.21
N ARG A 51 11.24 2.47 -5.11
CA ARG A 51 10.25 2.11 -4.10
C ARG A 51 10.31 0.63 -3.77
N VAL A 52 10.03 0.30 -2.52
CA VAL A 52 9.76 -1.06 -2.06
C VAL A 52 8.31 -1.20 -1.65
N GLY A 53 7.70 -2.36 -1.94
CA GLY A 53 6.31 -2.65 -1.63
C GLY A 53 6.17 -3.81 -0.64
N ILE A 54 5.29 -3.66 0.34
CA ILE A 54 4.90 -4.69 1.30
C ILE A 54 3.45 -5.09 1.00
N ALA A 55 3.15 -6.40 1.02
CA ALA A 55 1.79 -6.88 0.80
C ALA A 55 1.25 -7.69 1.99
N ASP A 56 0.06 -7.30 2.48
CA ASP A 56 -0.81 -8.15 3.27
C ASP A 56 -1.72 -8.96 2.33
N THR A 57 -1.11 -9.94 1.69
CA THR A 57 -1.73 -10.70 0.59
C THR A 57 -3.01 -11.43 1.00
N VAL A 58 -3.09 -11.88 2.25
CA VAL A 58 -4.26 -12.62 2.76
C VAL A 58 -5.17 -11.80 3.67
N GLY A 59 -4.87 -10.50 3.85
CA GLY A 59 -5.70 -9.60 4.64
C GLY A 59 -5.79 -9.95 6.14
N CYS A 60 -4.71 -10.52 6.70
CA CYS A 60 -4.68 -11.00 8.09
C CYS A 60 -3.97 -10.06 9.07
N ALA A 61 -3.29 -9.04 8.58
CA ALA A 61 -2.54 -8.12 9.43
C ALA A 61 -3.50 -7.19 10.22
N ASN A 62 -3.10 -6.88 11.46
CA ASN A 62 -3.75 -5.86 12.26
C ASN A 62 -2.91 -4.56 12.28
N PRO A 63 -3.49 -3.42 12.71
CA PRO A 63 -2.81 -2.11 12.66
C PRO A 63 -1.47 -2.08 13.38
N ARG A 64 -1.35 -2.78 14.51
CA ARG A 64 -0.11 -2.85 15.26
C ARG A 64 0.99 -3.60 14.49
N GLN A 65 0.66 -4.75 13.91
CA GLN A 65 1.61 -5.51 13.08
C GLN A 65 2.07 -4.68 11.88
N VAL A 66 1.15 -3.96 11.23
CA VAL A 66 1.47 -3.07 10.11
C VAL A 66 2.42 -1.96 10.55
N PHE A 67 2.10 -1.27 11.65
CA PHE A 67 2.97 -0.23 12.19
C PHE A 67 4.38 -0.74 12.50
N GLU A 68 4.48 -1.87 13.20
CA GLU A 68 5.76 -2.47 13.61
C GLU A 68 6.62 -2.87 12.39
N LEU A 69 6.01 -3.52 11.38
CA LEU A 69 6.73 -3.94 10.17
C LEU A 69 7.21 -2.73 9.35
N VAL A 70 6.33 -1.78 9.08
CA VAL A 70 6.67 -0.58 8.29
C VAL A 70 7.73 0.26 9.00
N ARG A 71 7.59 0.46 10.31
CA ARG A 71 8.57 1.20 11.12
C ARG A 71 9.94 0.54 11.11
N THR A 72 9.97 -0.80 11.21
CA THR A 72 11.22 -1.57 11.14
C THR A 72 11.85 -1.47 9.75
N LEU A 73 11.05 -1.62 8.69
CA LEU A 73 11.53 -1.48 7.33
C LEU A 73 12.06 -0.07 7.05
N ARG A 74 11.37 0.98 7.52
CA ARG A 74 11.83 2.37 7.39
C ARG A 74 13.22 2.61 8.00
N GLY A 75 13.58 1.83 9.02
CA GLY A 75 14.90 1.88 9.64
C GLY A 75 16.03 1.25 8.80
N VAL A 76 15.72 0.49 7.75
CA VAL A 76 16.71 -0.24 6.94
C VAL A 76 16.74 0.14 5.46
N VAL A 77 15.71 0.87 4.96
CA VAL A 77 15.66 1.34 3.57
C VAL A 77 15.55 2.86 3.52
N SER A 78 16.06 3.47 2.46
CA SER A 78 16.01 4.92 2.21
C SER A 78 14.97 5.31 1.17
N CYS A 79 14.64 4.39 0.24
CA CYS A 79 13.67 4.61 -0.82
C CYS A 79 12.23 4.72 -0.29
N ASP A 80 11.29 5.01 -1.17
CA ASP A 80 9.87 5.05 -0.83
C ASP A 80 9.36 3.67 -0.37
N ILE A 81 8.39 3.67 0.55
CA ILE A 81 7.69 2.47 1.00
C ILE A 81 6.24 2.54 0.57
N GLU A 82 5.81 1.55 -0.17
CA GLU A 82 4.42 1.35 -0.56
C GLU A 82 3.83 0.17 0.20
N ILE A 83 2.56 0.23 0.54
CA ILE A 83 1.87 -0.88 1.19
C ILE A 83 0.58 -1.23 0.48
N HIS A 84 0.39 -2.53 0.25
CA HIS A 84 -0.78 -3.14 -0.33
C HIS A 84 -1.52 -3.95 0.73
N LEU A 85 -2.77 -3.62 1.00
CA LEU A 85 -3.53 -4.15 2.13
C LEU A 85 -4.87 -4.68 1.69
N HIS A 86 -5.06 -6.02 1.78
CA HIS A 86 -6.36 -6.63 1.61
C HIS A 86 -7.28 -6.41 2.82
N ASN A 87 -8.59 -6.46 2.57
CA ASN A 87 -9.61 -6.08 3.54
C ASN A 87 -10.37 -7.28 4.14
N ASP A 88 -9.78 -8.47 4.13
CA ASP A 88 -10.44 -9.72 4.55
C ASP A 88 -10.93 -9.67 6.01
N THR A 89 -10.20 -8.98 6.86
CA THR A 89 -10.58 -8.77 8.27
C THR A 89 -11.27 -7.43 8.54
N GLY A 90 -11.54 -6.63 7.50
CA GLY A 90 -12.16 -5.30 7.63
C GLY A 90 -11.21 -4.21 8.16
N MET A 91 -9.91 -4.47 8.23
CA MET A 91 -8.95 -3.54 8.84
C MET A 91 -8.11 -2.73 7.83
N ALA A 92 -8.36 -2.85 6.52
CA ALA A 92 -7.50 -2.24 5.50
C ALA A 92 -7.31 -0.73 5.68
N ILE A 93 -8.35 0.03 6.01
CA ILE A 93 -8.25 1.49 6.25
C ILE A 93 -7.40 1.78 7.49
N ALA A 94 -7.66 1.08 8.61
CA ALA A 94 -6.90 1.28 9.84
C ALA A 94 -5.42 0.88 9.65
N ASN A 95 -5.18 -0.21 8.94
CA ASN A 95 -3.84 -0.66 8.56
C ASN A 95 -3.12 0.37 7.69
N ALA A 96 -3.79 0.94 6.68
CA ALA A 96 -3.24 1.97 5.80
C ALA A 96 -2.87 3.24 6.57
N TYR A 97 -3.74 3.69 7.47
CA TYR A 97 -3.48 4.84 8.32
C TYR A 97 -2.24 4.61 9.22
N CYS A 98 -2.17 3.47 9.91
CA CYS A 98 -1.01 3.11 10.73
C CYS A 98 0.28 2.94 9.92
N ALA A 99 0.19 2.47 8.67
CA ALA A 99 1.34 2.40 7.77
C ALA A 99 1.92 3.79 7.47
N LEU A 100 1.07 4.78 7.19
CA LEU A 100 1.49 6.17 6.98
C LEU A 100 2.16 6.77 8.22
N GLU A 101 1.57 6.54 9.40
CA GLU A 101 2.18 6.98 10.68
C GLU A 101 3.55 6.32 10.94
N ALA A 102 3.73 5.09 10.49
CA ALA A 102 4.98 4.33 10.62
C ALA A 102 6.07 4.73 9.61
N GLY A 103 5.72 5.51 8.57
CA GLY A 103 6.66 6.02 7.57
C GLY A 103 6.50 5.42 6.17
N ALA A 104 5.37 4.79 5.86
CA ALA A 104 5.00 4.49 4.47
C ALA A 104 4.73 5.81 3.71
N THR A 105 5.11 5.85 2.44
CA THR A 105 4.95 7.02 1.57
C THR A 105 3.79 6.84 0.59
N HIS A 106 3.38 5.59 0.34
CA HIS A 106 2.37 5.24 -0.65
C HIS A 106 1.45 4.13 -0.10
N ILE A 107 0.17 4.24 -0.41
CA ILE A 107 -0.84 3.22 -0.12
C ILE A 107 -1.52 2.84 -1.44
N ASP A 108 -1.57 1.54 -1.73
CA ASP A 108 -2.40 1.02 -2.81
C ASP A 108 -3.86 1.11 -2.41
N THR A 109 -4.65 1.77 -3.23
CA THR A 109 -6.09 1.94 -3.01
C THR A 109 -6.86 1.63 -4.28
N SER A 110 -8.11 1.25 -4.11
CA SER A 110 -9.07 1.20 -5.22
C SER A 110 -10.33 2.00 -4.90
N VAL A 111 -11.02 2.42 -5.94
CA VAL A 111 -12.32 3.08 -5.78
C VAL A 111 -13.30 2.05 -5.22
N LEU A 112 -14.05 2.43 -4.17
CA LEU A 112 -14.95 1.54 -3.40
C LEU A 112 -14.26 0.33 -2.74
N GLY A 113 -12.93 0.28 -2.72
CA GLY A 113 -12.19 -0.86 -2.18
C GLY A 113 -12.26 -2.12 -3.04
N ILE A 114 -12.64 -2.02 -4.31
CA ILE A 114 -12.79 -3.18 -5.21
C ILE A 114 -11.44 -3.88 -5.37
N GLY A 115 -11.43 -5.20 -5.27
CA GLY A 115 -10.25 -6.04 -5.42
C GLY A 115 -10.56 -7.51 -5.18
N GLU A 116 -9.53 -8.32 -5.12
CA GLU A 116 -9.67 -9.75 -4.88
C GLU A 116 -10.37 -10.04 -3.55
N ARG A 117 -11.19 -11.06 -3.52
CA ARG A 117 -11.98 -11.54 -2.36
C ARG A 117 -12.90 -10.45 -1.79
N VAL A 118 -12.47 -9.78 -0.72
CA VAL A 118 -13.20 -8.66 -0.07
C VAL A 118 -12.60 -7.30 -0.40
N GLY A 119 -11.66 -7.26 -1.35
CA GLY A 119 -11.06 -6.02 -1.83
C GLY A 119 -9.82 -5.57 -1.07
N ILE A 120 -9.43 -4.33 -1.34
CA ILE A 120 -8.27 -3.66 -0.75
C ILE A 120 -8.69 -2.35 -0.07
N THR A 121 -7.73 -1.57 0.38
CA THR A 121 -7.99 -0.26 1.02
C THR A 121 -8.85 0.63 0.12
N PRO A 122 -10.08 1.00 0.52
CA PRO A 122 -10.92 1.90 -0.26
C PRO A 122 -10.39 3.34 -0.21
N LEU A 123 -10.23 3.95 -1.39
CA LEU A 123 -9.71 5.31 -1.55
C LEU A 123 -10.52 6.32 -0.72
N GLY A 124 -11.83 6.36 -0.89
CA GLY A 124 -12.69 7.30 -0.18
C GLY A 124 -12.64 7.13 1.33
N GLY A 125 -12.61 5.88 1.81
CA GLY A 125 -12.50 5.57 3.24
C GLY A 125 -11.17 6.03 3.85
N LEU A 126 -10.05 5.81 3.15
CA LEU A 126 -8.75 6.30 3.61
C LEU A 126 -8.68 7.82 3.61
N VAL A 127 -9.16 8.48 2.54
CA VAL A 127 -9.19 9.95 2.47
C VAL A 127 -10.07 10.55 3.57
N ALA A 128 -11.21 9.94 3.90
CA ALA A 128 -12.06 10.37 5.01
C ALA A 128 -11.33 10.26 6.37
N CYS A 129 -10.58 9.16 6.58
CA CYS A 129 -9.75 8.97 7.77
C CYS A 129 -8.65 10.04 7.88
N LEU A 130 -7.95 10.32 6.79
CA LEU A 130 -6.94 11.38 6.72
C LEU A 130 -7.54 12.77 6.94
N TYR A 131 -8.73 13.03 6.39
CA TYR A 131 -9.44 14.29 6.58
C TYR A 131 -9.82 14.55 8.04
N ALA A 132 -10.20 13.51 8.77
CA ALA A 132 -10.47 13.63 10.20
C ALA A 132 -9.23 14.01 11.02
N ALA A 133 -8.04 13.62 10.55
CA ALA A 133 -6.77 13.92 11.20
C ALA A 133 -6.21 15.31 10.79
N ASP A 134 -6.23 15.64 9.51
CA ASP A 134 -5.73 16.92 8.96
C ASP A 134 -6.57 17.37 7.74
N PRO A 135 -7.66 18.12 7.97
CA PRO A 135 -8.53 18.59 6.90
C PRO A 135 -7.83 19.49 5.88
N GLU A 136 -6.91 20.34 6.33
CA GLU A 136 -6.26 21.31 5.45
C GLU A 136 -5.27 20.62 4.50
N TYR A 137 -4.51 19.66 5.00
CA TYR A 137 -3.66 18.84 4.14
C TYR A 137 -4.48 18.10 3.07
N VAL A 138 -5.58 17.46 3.47
CA VAL A 138 -6.40 16.68 2.54
C VAL A 138 -7.04 17.58 1.47
N LYS A 139 -7.60 18.73 1.85
CA LYS A 139 -8.15 19.70 0.88
C LYS A 139 -7.10 20.23 -0.09
N SER A 140 -5.86 20.37 0.35
CA SER A 140 -4.76 20.85 -0.51
C SER A 140 -4.33 19.80 -1.55
N LYS A 141 -4.54 18.53 -1.27
CA LYS A 141 -4.02 17.41 -2.05
C LYS A 141 -5.08 16.69 -2.90
N TYR A 142 -6.32 16.61 -2.42
CA TYR A 142 -7.37 15.81 -3.02
C TYR A 142 -8.58 16.68 -3.44
N ASN A 143 -9.13 16.37 -4.61
CA ASN A 143 -10.41 16.95 -5.04
C ASN A 143 -11.56 16.13 -4.42
N LEU A 144 -12.00 16.52 -3.23
CA LEU A 144 -13.02 15.77 -2.48
C LEU A 144 -14.35 15.58 -3.21
N PRO A 145 -14.92 16.60 -3.93
CA PRO A 145 -16.11 16.38 -4.73
C PRO A 145 -15.97 15.28 -5.78
N MET A 146 -14.80 15.14 -6.38
CA MET A 146 -14.54 14.10 -7.39
C MET A 146 -14.56 12.68 -6.81
N LEU A 147 -14.32 12.50 -5.53
CA LEU A 147 -14.38 11.17 -4.89
C LEU A 147 -15.77 10.57 -5.03
N ARG A 148 -16.81 11.35 -4.76
CA ARG A 148 -18.19 10.91 -4.92
C ARG A 148 -18.54 10.59 -6.39
N GLU A 149 -18.09 11.44 -7.30
CA GLU A 149 -18.35 11.25 -8.73
C GLU A 149 -17.71 9.97 -9.23
N ILE A 150 -16.42 9.72 -8.88
CA ILE A 150 -15.70 8.52 -9.32
C ILE A 150 -16.26 7.24 -8.67
N GLU A 151 -16.72 7.30 -7.42
CA GLU A 151 -17.35 6.15 -6.77
C GLU A 151 -18.67 5.79 -7.43
N ASN A 152 -19.51 6.77 -7.78
CA ASN A 152 -20.74 6.53 -8.51
C ASN A 152 -20.47 5.96 -9.92
N LEU A 153 -19.47 6.52 -10.63
CA LEU A 153 -19.07 6.03 -11.95
C LEU A 153 -18.61 4.58 -11.91
N VAL A 154 -17.78 4.23 -10.94
CA VAL A 154 -17.27 2.85 -10.79
C VAL A 154 -18.38 1.92 -10.35
N ALA A 155 -19.25 2.32 -9.41
CA ALA A 155 -20.39 1.53 -8.97
C ALA A 155 -21.32 1.18 -10.14
N GLU A 156 -21.62 2.16 -11.01
CA GLU A 156 -22.40 1.94 -12.23
C GLU A 156 -21.69 0.99 -13.19
N ALA A 157 -20.38 1.18 -13.43
CA ALA A 157 -19.62 0.38 -14.38
C ALA A 157 -19.48 -1.09 -13.97
N VAL A 158 -19.46 -1.40 -12.67
CA VAL A 158 -19.35 -2.76 -12.14
C VAL A 158 -20.68 -3.31 -11.60
N GLU A 159 -21.78 -2.58 -11.81
CA GLU A 159 -23.14 -2.97 -11.44
C GLU A 159 -23.33 -3.26 -9.94
N VAL A 160 -22.70 -2.45 -9.07
CA VAL A 160 -22.88 -2.53 -7.62
C VAL A 160 -23.47 -1.23 -7.07
N ASN A 161 -24.09 -1.29 -5.89
CA ASN A 161 -24.52 -0.11 -5.19
C ASN A 161 -23.39 0.45 -4.31
N VAL A 162 -23.28 1.78 -4.25
CA VAL A 162 -22.43 2.42 -3.24
C VAL A 162 -22.98 2.04 -1.86
N PRO A 163 -22.15 1.49 -0.95
CA PRO A 163 -22.61 1.06 0.36
C PRO A 163 -23.22 2.22 1.16
N PHE A 164 -24.31 1.97 1.87
CA PHE A 164 -24.95 2.95 2.75
C PHE A 164 -23.99 3.56 3.79
N MET A 165 -23.00 2.78 4.25
CA MET A 165 -22.00 3.20 5.24
C MET A 165 -20.78 3.86 4.60
N ASN A 166 -20.83 4.24 3.32
CA ASN A 166 -19.69 4.88 2.66
C ASN A 166 -19.48 6.30 3.22
N PRO A 167 -18.28 6.66 3.68
CA PRO A 167 -18.02 7.98 4.28
C PRO A 167 -17.98 9.14 3.26
N VAL A 168 -18.02 8.84 1.96
CA VAL A 168 -17.95 9.86 0.87
C VAL A 168 -19.33 10.29 0.38
N THR A 169 -20.41 9.77 0.95
CA THR A 169 -21.80 10.10 0.56
C THR A 169 -22.24 11.51 0.99
#